data_01b68aa0f3555abc227a33098340985f
#
_entry.id   01b68aa0f3555abc227a33098340985f
#
_cell.length_a   1.000
_cell.length_b   1.000
_cell.length_c   1.000
_cell.angle_alpha   90.00
_cell.angle_beta   90.00
_cell.angle_gamma   90.00
#
_symmetry.space_group_name_H-M   'P 1'
#
loop_
_entity.id
_entity.type
_entity.pdbx_description
1 polymer ?
#
loop_
_entity_poly.entity_id
_entity_poly.type
_entity_poly.pdbx_seq_one_letter_code
_entity_poly.pdbx_strand_id
1 'polypeptide(L)'
;MYTPEGPRHADVHVTDGVISEVASGLRVARAAVIDASGKYILPGGVDVHVHSRDPGFPEKEDFGTLTAAAAAGGVTVVVDMPNTVPAVDGAGVLEAKAALAHSKAHVDFGLWGLVRSSTAPSDLEEMAAAGAVGFKAYLAYSFSLSRKQVLYSPGSDDPDLEPPADYGTLARLAPAVARVGLPLAIHAEDPTVLTAFRRPVLSYEDLLESRPPEAEAVAVSAAAAVAKDSGVRLHVAHLSSKLGLQAAEDAMRAGASLTLETCPQFLLLTAADFDRVGSAMKMLPPIRREADRDALVDGLMRGAISIVSTDHAPHTDDEKSRAFDEAPAGSPGVQTLYLSCLQLAKDLGDVWLAPKWVSSAPAMLVGIGESKGAIAPGYDADIVIVDPHRKTSVRAEHMRSRQRHGALEGKEFDFMIEKTYLRGEALAASGKPRGRMVRPAMVLR
;
A
#
# COMPACT_ATOMS: atom_id res chain seq x y z
N MET A 1 -15.90 7.50 -17.97
CA MET A 1 -14.44 7.25 -17.93
C MET A 1 -13.75 8.34 -17.13
N TYR A 2 -12.76 7.98 -16.33
CA TYR A 2 -11.91 8.93 -15.63
C TYR A 2 -10.59 9.15 -16.39
N THR A 3 -10.27 10.41 -16.68
CA THR A 3 -9.04 10.83 -17.37
C THR A 3 -8.31 11.90 -16.54
N PRO A 4 -7.04 12.24 -16.83
CA PRO A 4 -6.34 13.32 -16.13
C PRO A 4 -7.07 14.68 -16.16
N GLU A 5 -7.85 14.94 -17.20
CA GLU A 5 -8.65 16.17 -17.35
C GLU A 5 -10.01 16.08 -16.63
N GLY A 6 -10.31 14.93 -16.02
CA GLY A 6 -11.56 14.66 -15.31
C GLY A 6 -12.46 13.63 -16.00
N PRO A 7 -13.66 13.40 -15.43
CA PRO A 7 -14.59 12.41 -15.95
C PRO A 7 -15.24 12.86 -17.27
N ARG A 8 -15.34 11.95 -18.23
CA ARG A 8 -15.99 12.21 -19.52
C ARG A 8 -16.56 10.95 -20.17
N HIS A 9 -17.49 11.14 -21.13
CA HIS A 9 -17.93 10.06 -22.01
C HIS A 9 -16.97 9.97 -23.19
N ALA A 10 -16.26 8.85 -23.32
CA ALA A 10 -15.30 8.61 -24.39
C ALA A 10 -15.06 7.12 -24.59
N ASP A 11 -14.48 6.77 -25.74
CA ASP A 11 -13.94 5.47 -26.06
C ASP A 11 -12.42 5.47 -25.83
N VAL A 12 -11.84 4.30 -25.60
CA VAL A 12 -10.39 4.09 -25.47
C VAL A 12 -9.94 3.13 -26.54
N HIS A 13 -9.02 3.55 -27.38
CA HIS A 13 -8.34 2.67 -28.33
C HIS A 13 -7.00 2.21 -27.77
N VAL A 14 -6.78 0.91 -27.81
CA VAL A 14 -5.56 0.24 -27.30
C VAL A 14 -4.85 -0.45 -28.44
N THR A 15 -3.55 -0.19 -28.58
CA THR A 15 -2.67 -0.85 -29.54
C THR A 15 -1.42 -1.33 -28.82
N ASP A 16 -1.09 -2.61 -28.98
CA ASP A 16 0.11 -3.24 -28.40
C ASP A 16 0.27 -3.00 -26.88
N GLY A 17 -0.85 -3.01 -26.19
CA GLY A 17 -0.88 -2.85 -24.73
C GLY A 17 -0.83 -1.41 -24.21
N VAL A 18 -0.77 -0.42 -25.10
CA VAL A 18 -0.71 1.01 -24.78
C VAL A 18 -1.99 1.70 -25.27
N ILE A 19 -2.45 2.68 -24.49
CA ILE A 19 -3.56 3.54 -24.90
C ILE A 19 -3.07 4.44 -26.03
N SER A 20 -3.62 4.26 -27.24
CA SER A 20 -3.24 5.05 -28.40
C SER A 20 -4.12 6.28 -28.58
N GLU A 21 -5.40 6.20 -28.20
CA GLU A 21 -6.35 7.32 -28.37
C GLU A 21 -7.46 7.24 -27.31
N VAL A 22 -7.92 8.42 -26.88
CA VAL A 22 -9.09 8.60 -26.02
C VAL A 22 -9.97 9.69 -26.63
N ALA A 23 -11.07 9.32 -27.27
CA ALA A 23 -12.00 10.26 -27.92
C ALA A 23 -13.41 9.67 -27.99
N SER A 24 -14.42 10.50 -28.23
CA SER A 24 -15.80 10.03 -28.39
C SER A 24 -16.06 9.54 -29.81
N GLY A 25 -16.76 8.42 -29.95
CA GLY A 25 -17.21 7.85 -31.23
C GLY A 25 -16.08 7.26 -32.07
N LEU A 26 -15.05 6.69 -31.43
CA LEU A 26 -13.96 6.04 -32.15
C LEU A 26 -14.47 4.87 -33.00
N ARG A 27 -13.96 4.79 -34.23
CA ARG A 27 -14.20 3.68 -35.13
C ARG A 27 -12.87 3.15 -35.68
N VAL A 28 -12.44 2.04 -35.16
CA VAL A 28 -11.18 1.42 -35.57
C VAL A 28 -11.47 0.12 -36.33
N ALA A 29 -11.04 0.08 -37.57
CA ALA A 29 -11.25 -1.10 -38.42
C ALA A 29 -10.54 -2.33 -37.82
N ARG A 30 -11.27 -3.46 -37.74
CA ARG A 30 -10.78 -4.75 -37.22
C ARG A 30 -10.41 -4.78 -35.73
N ALA A 31 -10.74 -3.74 -34.95
CA ALA A 31 -10.56 -3.79 -33.52
C ALA A 31 -11.61 -4.70 -32.86
N ALA A 32 -11.21 -5.45 -31.84
CA ALA A 32 -12.18 -6.08 -30.94
C ALA A 32 -12.82 -4.98 -30.09
N VAL A 33 -14.16 -4.94 -30.05
CA VAL A 33 -14.90 -3.93 -29.30
C VAL A 33 -15.44 -4.54 -28.01
N ILE A 34 -15.21 -3.84 -26.90
CA ILE A 34 -15.75 -4.16 -25.58
C ILE A 34 -16.78 -3.09 -25.26
N ASP A 35 -18.06 -3.46 -25.16
CA ASP A 35 -19.10 -2.53 -24.75
C ASP A 35 -19.05 -2.27 -23.24
N ALA A 36 -18.71 -1.05 -22.86
CA ALA A 36 -18.69 -0.57 -21.49
C ALA A 36 -19.76 0.51 -21.24
N SER A 37 -20.83 0.52 -22.03
CA SER A 37 -21.95 1.46 -21.87
C SER A 37 -22.56 1.33 -20.46
N GLY A 38 -22.78 2.46 -19.79
CA GLY A 38 -23.30 2.51 -18.43
C GLY A 38 -22.31 2.09 -17.33
N LYS A 39 -21.05 1.82 -17.68
CA LYS A 39 -19.99 1.44 -16.73
C LYS A 39 -19.02 2.60 -16.49
N TYR A 40 -18.28 2.50 -15.38
CA TYR A 40 -17.11 3.35 -15.16
C TYR A 40 -15.88 2.66 -15.75
N ILE A 41 -15.11 3.40 -16.52
CA ILE A 41 -13.79 2.99 -17.01
C ILE A 41 -12.77 3.79 -16.20
N LEU A 42 -11.96 3.09 -15.41
CA LEU A 42 -11.02 3.64 -14.45
C LEU A 42 -9.62 3.13 -14.74
N PRO A 43 -8.54 3.89 -14.40
CA PRO A 43 -7.18 3.36 -14.46
C PRO A 43 -7.01 2.23 -13.46
N GLY A 44 -6.12 1.30 -13.74
CA GLY A 44 -5.74 0.23 -12.82
C GLY A 44 -5.25 0.78 -11.47
N GLY A 45 -5.65 0.13 -10.39
CA GLY A 45 -5.20 0.47 -9.05
C GLY A 45 -3.70 0.16 -8.86
N VAL A 46 -3.04 0.96 -8.03
CA VAL A 46 -1.64 0.80 -7.60
C VAL A 46 -1.64 0.73 -6.07
N ASP A 47 -1.44 -0.46 -5.51
CA ASP A 47 -1.34 -0.66 -4.08
C ASP A 47 0.12 -0.64 -3.66
N VAL A 48 0.57 0.46 -3.06
CA VAL A 48 1.98 0.66 -2.71
C VAL A 48 2.40 0.03 -1.40
N HIS A 49 1.47 -0.66 -0.71
CA HIS A 49 1.73 -1.24 0.60
C HIS A 49 1.10 -2.63 0.74
N VAL A 50 1.84 -3.66 0.33
CA VAL A 50 1.42 -5.05 0.52
C VAL A 50 2.55 -5.89 1.10
N HIS A 51 2.19 -7.01 1.74
CA HIS A 51 3.13 -8.00 2.28
C HIS A 51 2.84 -9.35 1.64
N SER A 52 3.59 -9.69 0.61
CA SER A 52 3.46 -10.97 -0.13
C SER A 52 3.80 -12.19 0.70
N ARG A 53 4.53 -12.02 1.83
CA ARG A 53 5.07 -13.11 2.64
C ARG A 53 6.04 -14.03 1.88
N ASP A 54 6.36 -13.73 0.65
CA ASP A 54 7.11 -14.56 -0.28
C ASP A 54 8.39 -13.85 -0.76
N PRO A 55 9.56 -14.38 -0.46
CA PRO A 55 9.86 -15.63 0.25
C PRO A 55 9.68 -15.52 1.78
N GLY A 56 9.60 -16.67 2.42
CA GLY A 56 9.67 -16.83 3.87
C GLY A 56 8.47 -17.52 4.49
N PHE A 57 7.26 -17.10 4.16
CA PHE A 57 6.01 -17.64 4.73
C PHE A 57 4.94 -17.85 3.65
N PRO A 58 5.20 -18.67 2.60
CA PRO A 58 4.28 -18.82 1.48
C PRO A 58 2.95 -19.49 1.87
N GLU A 59 2.88 -20.12 3.05
CA GLU A 59 1.62 -20.64 3.61
C GLU A 59 0.67 -19.52 4.05
N LYS A 60 1.17 -18.32 4.35
CA LYS A 60 0.36 -17.15 4.69
C LYS A 60 -0.12 -16.43 3.43
N GLU A 61 0.79 -16.20 2.49
CA GLU A 61 0.52 -15.57 1.20
C GLU A 61 1.70 -15.79 0.25
N ASP A 62 1.48 -15.73 -1.06
CA ASP A 62 2.53 -15.68 -2.08
C ASP A 62 2.18 -14.70 -3.20
N PHE A 63 3.16 -14.38 -4.06
CA PHE A 63 2.93 -13.47 -5.19
C PHE A 63 1.82 -13.94 -6.14
N GLY A 64 1.58 -15.24 -6.28
CA GLY A 64 0.51 -15.77 -7.13
C GLY A 64 -0.87 -15.42 -6.58
N THR A 65 -1.14 -15.76 -5.32
CA THR A 65 -2.45 -15.54 -4.69
C THR A 65 -2.68 -14.06 -4.35
N LEU A 66 -1.65 -13.33 -3.88
CA LEU A 66 -1.70 -11.87 -3.71
C LEU A 66 -2.12 -11.16 -5.00
N THR A 67 -1.43 -11.46 -6.11
CA THR A 67 -1.66 -10.73 -7.37
C THR A 67 -2.91 -11.21 -8.10
N ALA A 68 -3.39 -12.43 -7.86
CA ALA A 68 -4.71 -12.87 -8.30
C ALA A 68 -5.83 -12.13 -7.57
N ALA A 69 -5.66 -11.88 -6.26
CA ALA A 69 -6.58 -11.06 -5.48
C ALA A 69 -6.55 -9.58 -5.92
N ALA A 70 -5.36 -9.03 -6.18
CA ALA A 70 -5.18 -7.70 -6.73
C ALA A 70 -5.94 -7.53 -8.06
N ALA A 71 -5.73 -8.45 -9.01
CA ALA A 71 -6.43 -8.47 -10.30
C ALA A 71 -7.95 -8.52 -10.15
N ALA A 72 -8.47 -9.35 -9.24
CA ALA A 72 -9.91 -9.45 -8.97
C ALA A 72 -10.48 -8.16 -8.36
N GLY A 73 -9.66 -7.38 -7.65
CA GLY A 73 -10.02 -6.11 -7.02
C GLY A 73 -9.76 -4.87 -7.87
N GLY A 74 -9.33 -5.00 -9.14
CA GLY A 74 -9.05 -3.84 -9.99
C GLY A 74 -7.65 -3.24 -9.78
N VAL A 75 -6.77 -3.89 -9.04
CA VAL A 75 -5.39 -3.47 -8.82
C VAL A 75 -4.48 -4.11 -9.87
N THR A 76 -3.72 -3.29 -10.60
CA THR A 76 -2.83 -3.73 -11.68
C THR A 76 -1.35 -3.63 -11.34
N VAL A 77 -1.03 -2.95 -10.22
CA VAL A 77 0.33 -2.88 -9.67
C VAL A 77 0.26 -3.06 -8.16
N VAL A 78 1.11 -3.92 -7.62
CA VAL A 78 1.34 -4.04 -6.18
C VAL A 78 2.79 -3.72 -5.86
N VAL A 79 3.05 -3.04 -4.73
CA VAL A 79 4.42 -2.79 -4.30
C VAL A 79 4.66 -3.48 -2.96
N ASP A 80 5.51 -4.49 -2.99
CA ASP A 80 5.71 -5.38 -1.85
C ASP A 80 6.74 -4.84 -0.88
N MET A 81 6.39 -4.88 0.40
CA MET A 81 7.23 -4.42 1.50
C MET A 81 8.45 -5.32 1.72
N PRO A 82 9.55 -4.75 2.27
CA PRO A 82 10.84 -5.45 2.29
C PRO A 82 10.99 -6.49 3.42
N ASN A 83 9.99 -6.69 4.28
CA ASN A 83 10.06 -7.54 5.47
C ASN A 83 9.76 -9.04 5.22
N THR A 84 10.14 -9.54 4.06
CA THR A 84 10.17 -10.99 3.74
C THR A 84 11.32 -11.70 4.48
N VAL A 85 11.50 -13.00 4.28
CA VAL A 85 12.64 -13.75 4.83
C VAL A 85 13.33 -14.50 3.68
N PRO A 86 14.53 -14.06 3.31
CA PRO A 86 15.27 -12.90 3.84
C PRO A 86 14.59 -11.56 3.52
N ALA A 87 14.81 -10.57 4.39
CA ALA A 87 14.36 -9.20 4.16
C ALA A 87 15.21 -8.56 3.04
N VAL A 88 14.61 -7.61 2.30
CA VAL A 88 15.24 -6.96 1.13
C VAL A 88 16.19 -5.86 1.60
N ASP A 89 17.32 -6.22 2.18
CA ASP A 89 18.34 -5.33 2.76
C ASP A 89 19.57 -5.11 1.85
N GLY A 90 19.48 -5.56 0.60
CA GLY A 90 20.55 -5.38 -0.40
C GLY A 90 20.11 -5.77 -1.81
N ALA A 91 20.88 -5.35 -2.82
CA ALA A 91 20.56 -5.53 -4.24
C ALA A 91 20.36 -7.00 -4.63
N GLY A 92 21.22 -7.91 -4.17
CA GLY A 92 21.12 -9.34 -4.51
C GLY A 92 19.85 -10.00 -3.98
N VAL A 93 19.37 -9.60 -2.78
CA VAL A 93 18.08 -10.09 -2.24
C VAL A 93 16.92 -9.52 -3.02
N LEU A 94 17.00 -8.23 -3.41
CA LEU A 94 15.99 -7.58 -4.25
C LEU A 94 15.84 -8.29 -5.60
N GLU A 95 16.96 -8.58 -6.28
CA GLU A 95 16.97 -9.28 -7.56
C GLU A 95 16.42 -10.71 -7.46
N ALA A 96 16.79 -11.45 -6.41
CA ALA A 96 16.28 -12.80 -6.17
C ALA A 96 14.74 -12.78 -5.94
N LYS A 97 14.25 -11.82 -5.13
CA LYS A 97 12.83 -11.63 -4.90
C LYS A 97 12.09 -11.19 -6.16
N ALA A 98 12.68 -10.32 -6.98
CA ALA A 98 12.12 -9.91 -8.27
C ALA A 98 11.97 -11.10 -9.24
N ALA A 99 12.96 -11.98 -9.30
CA ALA A 99 12.90 -13.18 -10.12
C ALA A 99 11.79 -14.14 -9.64
N LEU A 100 11.65 -14.31 -8.32
CA LEU A 100 10.58 -15.10 -7.73
C LEU A 100 9.19 -14.52 -8.06
N ALA A 101 9.00 -13.22 -7.83
CA ALA A 101 7.74 -12.53 -8.13
C ALA A 101 7.38 -12.62 -9.62
N HIS A 102 8.35 -12.41 -10.52
CA HIS A 102 8.14 -12.51 -11.97
C HIS A 102 7.60 -13.88 -12.39
N SER A 103 7.99 -14.95 -11.71
CA SER A 103 7.51 -16.31 -12.01
C SER A 103 6.06 -16.57 -11.62
N LYS A 104 5.47 -15.75 -10.74
CA LYS A 104 4.16 -15.99 -10.11
C LYS A 104 3.14 -14.86 -10.35
N ALA A 105 3.60 -13.61 -10.50
CA ALA A 105 2.74 -12.44 -10.46
C ALA A 105 1.79 -12.34 -11.67
N HIS A 106 0.51 -12.13 -11.40
CA HIS A 106 -0.53 -11.87 -12.40
C HIS A 106 -0.64 -10.40 -12.78
N VAL A 107 -0.32 -9.48 -11.87
CA VAL A 107 -0.24 -8.04 -12.09
C VAL A 107 1.20 -7.56 -11.96
N ASP A 108 1.48 -6.34 -12.40
CA ASP A 108 2.81 -5.76 -12.26
C ASP A 108 3.17 -5.55 -10.79
N PHE A 109 4.46 -5.52 -10.48
CA PHE A 109 4.91 -5.40 -9.10
C PHE A 109 6.14 -4.50 -8.97
N GLY A 110 6.24 -3.81 -7.84
CA GLY A 110 7.42 -3.10 -7.38
C GLY A 110 7.91 -3.68 -6.05
N LEU A 111 9.15 -3.34 -5.68
CA LEU A 111 9.76 -3.80 -4.43
C LEU A 111 10.34 -2.62 -3.65
N TRP A 112 10.03 -2.53 -2.35
CA TRP A 112 10.71 -1.65 -1.42
C TRP A 112 12.04 -2.27 -0.95
N GLY A 113 13.08 -1.42 -0.76
CA GLY A 113 14.31 -1.79 -0.06
C GLY A 113 14.20 -1.51 1.44
N LEU A 114 14.79 -2.35 2.28
CA LEU A 114 14.80 -2.18 3.74
C LEU A 114 15.92 -1.23 4.18
N VAL A 115 15.58 -0.26 5.03
CA VAL A 115 16.53 0.55 5.79
C VAL A 115 16.67 -0.05 7.19
N ARG A 116 17.91 -0.41 7.56
CA ARG A 116 18.33 -0.88 8.88
C ARG A 116 19.23 0.16 9.55
N SER A 117 19.47 0.03 10.83
CA SER A 117 20.42 0.90 11.55
C SER A 117 21.85 0.81 10.98
N SER A 118 22.24 -0.36 10.47
CA SER A 118 23.55 -0.62 9.84
C SER A 118 23.62 -0.31 8.34
N THR A 119 22.51 0.02 7.66
CA THR A 119 22.51 0.29 6.23
C THR A 119 23.53 1.37 5.85
N ALA A 120 24.37 1.10 4.85
CA ALA A 120 25.29 2.07 4.27
C ALA A 120 24.62 2.87 3.13
N PRO A 121 25.07 4.10 2.85
CA PRO A 121 24.58 4.86 1.68
C PRO A 121 24.73 4.11 0.34
N SER A 122 25.81 3.34 0.17
CA SER A 122 26.05 2.50 -1.02
C SER A 122 24.99 1.42 -1.20
N ASP A 123 24.48 0.82 -0.11
CA ASP A 123 23.44 -0.22 -0.19
C ASP A 123 22.15 0.33 -0.82
N LEU A 124 21.82 1.60 -0.51
CA LEU A 124 20.67 2.29 -1.09
C LEU A 124 20.87 2.54 -2.59
N GLU A 125 22.05 2.99 -2.99
CA GLU A 125 22.41 3.24 -4.39
C GLU A 125 22.37 1.92 -5.19
N GLU A 126 22.88 0.83 -4.64
CA GLU A 126 22.85 -0.50 -5.26
C GLU A 126 21.42 -1.04 -5.39
N MET A 127 20.59 -0.93 -4.33
CA MET A 127 19.19 -1.34 -4.40
C MET A 127 18.39 -0.50 -5.40
N ALA A 128 18.65 0.81 -5.48
CA ALA A 128 18.03 1.68 -6.48
C ALA A 128 18.39 1.26 -7.90
N ALA A 129 19.68 0.97 -8.16
CA ALA A 129 20.16 0.47 -9.45
C ALA A 129 19.54 -0.90 -9.80
N ALA A 130 19.33 -1.77 -8.83
CA ALA A 130 18.63 -3.05 -9.00
C ALA A 130 17.13 -2.87 -9.27
N GLY A 131 16.56 -1.68 -9.02
CA GLY A 131 15.18 -1.32 -9.36
C GLY A 131 14.22 -1.22 -8.18
N ALA A 132 14.70 -0.97 -6.96
CA ALA A 132 13.85 -0.59 -5.85
C ALA A 132 13.01 0.64 -6.23
N VAL A 133 11.74 0.67 -5.81
CA VAL A 133 10.86 1.82 -6.06
C VAL A 133 10.92 2.86 -4.93
N GLY A 134 11.58 2.52 -3.84
CA GLY A 134 11.77 3.33 -2.66
C GLY A 134 12.36 2.53 -1.51
N PHE A 135 12.50 3.15 -0.36
CA PHE A 135 13.06 2.52 0.83
C PHE A 135 12.06 2.58 1.99
N LYS A 136 12.07 1.56 2.85
CA LYS A 136 11.20 1.46 4.03
C LYS A 136 12.03 1.34 5.30
N ALA A 137 11.78 2.21 6.26
CA ALA A 137 12.28 2.12 7.62
C ALA A 137 11.15 1.77 8.59
N TYR A 138 11.43 0.87 9.53
CA TYR A 138 10.53 0.54 10.63
C TYR A 138 11.12 1.10 11.93
N LEU A 139 10.54 2.20 12.43
CA LEU A 139 11.13 2.95 13.57
C LEU A 139 11.01 2.22 14.92
N ALA A 140 10.11 1.23 14.99
CA ALA A 140 9.84 0.51 16.24
C ALA A 140 10.14 -0.98 16.16
N TYR A 141 10.79 -1.48 15.09
CA TYR A 141 10.98 -2.91 14.86
C TYR A 141 12.45 -3.24 14.69
N SER A 142 12.92 -4.22 15.47
CA SER A 142 14.28 -4.73 15.42
C SER A 142 14.50 -5.67 14.23
N PHE A 143 15.74 -5.97 13.92
CA PHE A 143 16.11 -6.91 12.88
C PHE A 143 16.94 -8.07 13.44
N SER A 144 16.50 -9.31 13.23
CA SER A 144 17.28 -10.50 13.58
C SER A 144 18.35 -10.76 12.52
N LEU A 145 19.60 -10.76 12.94
CA LEU A 145 20.77 -10.97 12.07
C LEU A 145 20.84 -12.42 11.56
N SER A 146 20.53 -13.39 12.42
CA SER A 146 20.56 -14.82 12.08
C SER A 146 19.40 -15.23 11.17
N ARG A 147 18.19 -14.69 11.42
CA ARG A 147 16.98 -15.01 10.66
C ARG A 147 16.81 -14.16 9.42
N LYS A 148 17.55 -13.05 9.29
CA LYS A 148 17.35 -12.03 8.24
C LYS A 148 15.91 -11.52 8.18
N GLN A 149 15.34 -11.21 9.34
CA GLN A 149 13.92 -10.94 9.53
C GLN A 149 13.67 -9.70 10.38
N VAL A 150 12.70 -8.87 9.96
CA VAL A 150 12.16 -7.78 10.78
C VAL A 150 11.26 -8.38 11.88
N LEU A 151 11.48 -7.98 13.12
CA LEU A 151 10.72 -8.43 14.29
C LEU A 151 9.92 -7.26 14.86
N TYR A 152 8.65 -7.48 15.13
CA TYR A 152 7.71 -6.47 15.65
C TYR A 152 7.94 -6.16 17.14
N SER A 153 9.19 -5.85 17.48
CA SER A 153 9.64 -5.53 18.84
C SER A 153 10.59 -4.32 18.78
N PRO A 154 10.48 -3.38 19.74
CA PRO A 154 11.37 -2.20 19.80
C PRO A 154 12.82 -2.53 20.23
N GLY A 155 13.15 -3.79 20.42
CA GLY A 155 14.49 -4.25 20.76
C GLY A 155 14.54 -5.02 22.08
N SER A 156 15.67 -5.64 22.30
CA SER A 156 16.08 -6.33 23.53
C SER A 156 17.60 -6.31 23.61
N ASP A 157 18.17 -6.79 24.72
CA ASP A 157 19.63 -6.99 24.90
C ASP A 157 20.15 -8.25 24.18
N ASP A 158 19.33 -8.88 23.33
CA ASP A 158 19.69 -10.04 22.51
C ASP A 158 20.74 -9.63 21.46
N PRO A 159 21.95 -10.19 21.45
CA PRO A 159 22.99 -9.84 20.48
C PRO A 159 22.66 -10.21 19.03
N ASP A 160 21.65 -11.07 18.79
CA ASP A 160 21.13 -11.35 17.45
C ASP A 160 20.26 -10.20 16.91
N LEU A 161 19.83 -9.27 17.78
CA LEU A 161 18.93 -8.21 17.39
C LEU A 161 19.68 -6.90 17.12
N GLU A 162 19.65 -6.47 15.88
CA GLU A 162 19.96 -5.10 15.50
C GLU A 162 18.81 -4.17 15.88
N PRO A 163 19.08 -3.04 16.55
CA PRO A 163 18.03 -2.10 16.94
C PRO A 163 17.29 -1.53 15.73
N PRO A 164 16.06 -1.02 15.91
CA PRO A 164 15.33 -0.31 14.87
C PRO A 164 16.16 0.83 14.24
N ALA A 165 15.86 1.15 12.99
CA ALA A 165 16.37 2.37 12.41
C ALA A 165 15.82 3.57 13.20
N ASP A 166 16.70 4.37 13.78
CA ASP A 166 16.36 5.54 14.55
C ASP A 166 16.43 6.84 13.72
N TYR A 167 16.10 7.97 14.32
CA TYR A 167 16.16 9.27 13.65
C TYR A 167 17.58 9.67 13.25
N GLY A 168 18.60 9.21 13.99
CA GLY A 168 20.01 9.36 13.62
C GLY A 168 20.35 8.60 12.33
N THR A 169 19.83 7.37 12.21
CA THR A 169 19.92 6.57 10.97
C THR A 169 19.25 7.29 9.81
N LEU A 170 18.02 7.80 10.01
CA LEU A 170 17.34 8.57 8.98
C LEU A 170 18.15 9.81 8.56
N ALA A 171 18.68 10.58 9.53
CA ALA A 171 19.50 11.77 9.26
C ALA A 171 20.76 11.43 8.45
N ARG A 172 21.42 10.32 8.78
CA ARG A 172 22.61 9.85 8.07
C ARG A 172 22.32 9.40 6.64
N LEU A 173 21.17 8.77 6.39
CA LEU A 173 20.82 8.17 5.10
C LEU A 173 19.98 9.09 4.19
N ALA A 174 19.26 10.05 4.74
CA ALA A 174 18.39 10.95 3.98
C ALA A 174 19.08 11.65 2.79
N PRO A 175 20.34 12.14 2.90
CA PRO A 175 21.03 12.71 1.74
C PRO A 175 21.31 11.70 0.62
N ALA A 176 21.54 10.43 0.95
CA ALA A 176 21.74 9.39 -0.06
C ALA A 176 20.41 9.03 -0.75
N VAL A 177 19.32 8.89 0.02
CA VAL A 177 17.98 8.67 -0.52
C VAL A 177 17.57 9.83 -1.45
N ALA A 178 17.82 11.08 -1.03
CA ALA A 178 17.53 12.26 -1.84
C ALA A 178 18.31 12.26 -3.18
N ARG A 179 19.60 11.85 -3.17
CA ARG A 179 20.40 11.74 -4.40
C ARG A 179 19.85 10.72 -5.39
N VAL A 180 19.38 9.57 -4.92
CA VAL A 180 18.79 8.56 -5.83
C VAL A 180 17.35 8.92 -6.24
N GLY A 181 16.74 9.95 -5.62
CA GLY A 181 15.45 10.49 -6.02
C GLY A 181 14.25 9.61 -5.69
N LEU A 182 14.41 8.59 -4.85
CA LEU A 182 13.36 7.67 -4.43
C LEU A 182 12.71 8.11 -3.10
N PRO A 183 11.46 7.68 -2.80
CA PRO A 183 10.83 7.96 -1.51
C PRO A 183 11.45 7.13 -0.38
N LEU A 184 11.43 7.70 0.84
CA LEU A 184 11.70 7.01 2.09
C LEU A 184 10.39 6.83 2.86
N ALA A 185 9.85 5.63 2.87
CA ALA A 185 8.66 5.31 3.64
C ALA A 185 9.01 4.93 5.08
N ILE A 186 8.19 5.36 6.03
CA ILE A 186 8.36 5.02 7.44
C ILE A 186 7.10 4.34 8.01
N HIS A 187 7.30 3.30 8.84
CA HIS A 187 6.32 2.91 9.83
C HIS A 187 6.54 3.84 11.04
N ALA A 188 5.60 4.77 11.24
CA ALA A 188 5.80 5.91 12.10
C ALA A 188 5.19 5.69 13.49
N GLU A 189 5.80 4.84 14.31
CA GLU A 189 5.51 4.75 15.75
C GLU A 189 6.82 4.90 16.53
N ASP A 190 6.86 5.83 17.49
CA ASP A 190 8.05 6.11 18.29
C ASP A 190 8.32 4.99 19.31
N PRO A 191 9.50 4.34 19.27
CA PRO A 191 9.79 3.21 20.15
C PRO A 191 9.86 3.58 21.63
N THR A 192 10.18 4.83 21.98
CA THR A 192 10.27 5.26 23.38
C THR A 192 8.87 5.46 23.96
N VAL A 193 7.95 6.00 23.19
CA VAL A 193 6.53 6.09 23.57
C VAL A 193 5.93 4.70 23.70
N LEU A 194 6.12 3.82 22.69
CA LEU A 194 5.62 2.44 22.77
C LEU A 194 6.17 1.69 24.00
N THR A 195 7.43 1.93 24.35
CA THR A 195 8.05 1.32 25.54
C THR A 195 7.41 1.85 26.83
N ALA A 196 7.13 3.15 26.91
CA ALA A 196 6.49 3.77 28.07
C ALA A 196 5.05 3.27 28.30
N PHE A 197 4.35 2.91 27.22
CA PHE A 197 2.97 2.40 27.28
C PHE A 197 2.88 0.86 27.17
N ARG A 198 4.01 0.17 27.25
CA ARG A 198 4.06 -1.30 27.15
C ARG A 198 3.24 -1.98 28.24
N ARG A 199 2.36 -2.89 27.82
CA ARG A 199 1.48 -3.70 28.70
C ARG A 199 1.13 -5.03 28.06
N PRO A 200 0.59 -6.01 28.81
CA PRO A 200 -0.07 -7.17 28.21
C PRO A 200 -1.25 -6.71 27.32
N VAL A 201 -1.39 -7.29 26.15
CA VAL A 201 -2.43 -6.91 25.16
C VAL A 201 -3.45 -8.03 25.10
N LEU A 202 -4.31 -8.13 26.10
CA LEU A 202 -5.33 -9.18 26.24
C LEU A 202 -6.66 -8.82 25.57
N SER A 203 -6.88 -7.52 25.30
CA SER A 203 -8.09 -6.99 24.69
C SER A 203 -7.74 -5.96 23.59
N TYR A 204 -8.75 -5.56 22.82
CA TYR A 204 -8.57 -4.50 21.82
C TYR A 204 -8.27 -3.14 22.48
N GLU A 205 -8.84 -2.88 23.65
CA GLU A 205 -8.53 -1.66 24.41
C GLU A 205 -7.08 -1.64 24.89
N ASP A 206 -6.55 -2.77 25.37
CA ASP A 206 -5.13 -2.85 25.72
C ASP A 206 -4.22 -2.59 24.50
N LEU A 207 -4.64 -3.03 23.30
CA LEU A 207 -3.92 -2.73 22.06
C LEU A 207 -3.89 -1.23 21.79
N LEU A 208 -5.04 -0.54 21.90
CA LEU A 208 -5.12 0.91 21.72
C LEU A 208 -4.27 1.67 22.73
N GLU A 209 -4.33 1.28 23.99
CA GLU A 209 -3.58 1.92 25.07
C GLU A 209 -2.07 1.63 25.00
N SER A 210 -1.66 0.46 24.46
CA SER A 210 -0.25 0.14 24.24
C SER A 210 0.37 0.85 23.04
N ARG A 211 -0.47 1.41 22.16
CA ARG A 211 -0.08 2.11 20.92
C ARG A 211 -0.83 3.44 20.79
N PRO A 212 -0.57 4.38 21.72
CA PRO A 212 -1.31 5.64 21.75
C PRO A 212 -0.98 6.49 20.51
N PRO A 213 -1.90 7.41 20.11
CA PRO A 213 -1.69 8.30 18.96
C PRO A 213 -0.42 9.16 19.06
N GLU A 214 0.05 9.43 20.27
CA GLU A 214 1.30 10.16 20.55
C GLU A 214 2.53 9.46 19.96
N ALA A 215 2.54 8.13 19.92
CA ALA A 215 3.64 7.38 19.30
C ALA A 215 3.77 7.71 17.81
N GLU A 216 2.64 7.81 17.10
CA GLU A 216 2.61 8.18 15.69
C GLU A 216 2.99 9.66 15.49
N ALA A 217 2.44 10.57 16.29
CA ALA A 217 2.70 12.01 16.17
C ALA A 217 4.17 12.38 16.42
N VAL A 218 4.78 11.79 17.46
CA VAL A 218 6.21 11.99 17.77
C VAL A 218 7.08 11.49 16.63
N ALA A 219 6.82 10.27 16.14
CA ALA A 219 7.58 9.68 15.04
C ALA A 219 7.48 10.51 13.75
N VAL A 220 6.28 10.94 13.37
CA VAL A 220 6.04 11.79 12.20
C VAL A 220 6.79 13.12 12.34
N SER A 221 6.66 13.81 13.48
CA SER A 221 7.32 15.10 13.73
C SER A 221 8.83 14.99 13.65
N ALA A 222 9.43 13.99 14.31
CA ALA A 222 10.87 13.80 14.35
C ALA A 222 11.44 13.42 12.98
N ALA A 223 10.80 12.46 12.27
CA ALA A 223 11.22 12.07 10.93
C ALA A 223 11.09 13.22 9.91
N ALA A 224 10.02 14.01 10.01
CA ALA A 224 9.82 15.18 9.16
C ALA A 224 10.88 16.26 9.39
N ALA A 225 11.28 16.49 10.65
CA ALA A 225 12.37 17.41 10.97
C ALA A 225 13.69 16.98 10.34
N VAL A 226 14.00 15.68 10.34
CA VAL A 226 15.18 15.11 9.67
C VAL A 226 15.07 15.24 8.13
N ALA A 227 13.89 15.02 7.58
CA ALA A 227 13.67 15.05 6.13
C ALA A 227 13.76 16.47 5.54
N LYS A 228 13.35 17.48 6.31
CA LYS A 228 13.17 18.87 5.85
C LYS A 228 14.38 19.46 5.13
N ASP A 229 15.57 19.32 5.70
CA ASP A 229 16.79 19.93 5.18
C ASP A 229 17.58 19.01 4.25
N SER A 230 17.20 17.75 4.16
CA SER A 230 17.90 16.74 3.35
C SER A 230 17.42 16.66 1.89
N GLY A 231 16.23 17.20 1.59
CA GLY A 231 15.58 17.08 0.29
C GLY A 231 14.96 15.70 0.02
N VAL A 232 14.94 14.79 1.00
CA VAL A 232 14.29 13.47 0.86
C VAL A 232 12.78 13.61 0.80
N ARG A 233 12.15 12.83 -0.07
CA ARG A 233 10.69 12.68 -0.10
C ARG A 233 10.28 11.65 0.95
N LEU A 234 9.80 12.12 2.10
CA LEU A 234 9.35 11.25 3.18
C LEU A 234 7.91 10.79 2.91
N HIS A 235 7.66 9.50 3.07
CA HIS A 235 6.33 8.90 2.95
C HIS A 235 5.91 8.30 4.30
N VAL A 236 4.84 8.81 4.89
CA VAL A 236 4.25 8.25 6.11
C VAL A 236 3.26 7.18 5.70
N ALA A 237 3.62 5.92 5.95
CA ALA A 237 2.77 4.78 5.63
C ALA A 237 1.63 4.62 6.65
N HIS A 238 0.49 4.07 6.22
CA HIS A 238 -0.65 3.65 7.04
C HIS A 238 -0.98 4.59 8.21
N LEU A 239 -1.02 5.91 7.98
CA LEU A 239 -1.39 6.91 8.98
C LEU A 239 -2.76 6.57 9.60
N SER A 240 -2.83 6.50 10.94
CA SER A 240 -3.95 5.91 11.66
C SER A 240 -4.65 6.85 12.64
N SER A 241 -4.06 8.02 12.96
CA SER A 241 -4.58 8.89 14.01
C SER A 241 -4.74 10.35 13.58
N LYS A 242 -5.70 11.02 14.23
CA LYS A 242 -5.89 12.47 14.13
C LYS A 242 -4.63 13.23 14.55
N LEU A 243 -3.96 12.80 15.61
CA LEU A 243 -2.79 13.47 16.14
C LEU A 243 -1.58 13.32 15.20
N GLY A 244 -1.41 12.14 14.60
CA GLY A 244 -0.41 11.90 13.56
C GLY A 244 -0.65 12.73 12.30
N LEU A 245 -1.91 12.85 11.86
CA LEU A 245 -2.28 13.73 10.75
C LEU A 245 -1.94 15.19 11.04
N GLN A 246 -2.28 15.69 12.22
CA GLN A 246 -1.97 17.06 12.62
C GLN A 246 -0.45 17.31 12.63
N ALA A 247 0.33 16.38 13.17
CA ALA A 247 1.79 16.44 13.16
C ALA A 247 2.36 16.51 11.73
N ALA A 248 1.81 15.71 10.81
CA ALA A 248 2.22 15.73 9.41
C ALA A 248 1.86 17.05 8.70
N GLU A 249 0.66 17.58 8.93
CA GLU A 249 0.23 18.86 8.36
C GLU A 249 1.08 20.03 8.89
N ASP A 250 1.43 20.02 10.18
CA ASP A 250 2.33 21.01 10.78
C ASP A 250 3.72 20.96 10.14
N ALA A 251 4.25 19.75 9.91
CA ALA A 251 5.52 19.55 9.24
C ALA A 251 5.49 20.03 7.77
N MET A 252 4.41 19.74 7.03
CA MET A 252 4.22 20.22 5.66
C MET A 252 4.17 21.75 5.61
N ARG A 253 3.45 22.40 6.54
CA ARG A 253 3.42 23.87 6.67
C ARG A 253 4.79 24.45 6.99
N ALA A 254 5.60 23.71 7.73
CA ALA A 254 6.99 24.07 8.02
C ALA A 254 7.96 23.82 6.84
N GLY A 255 7.47 23.26 5.71
CA GLY A 255 8.23 23.05 4.48
C GLY A 255 8.86 21.65 4.33
N ALA A 256 8.45 20.67 5.13
CA ALA A 256 8.87 19.28 4.90
C ALA A 256 8.16 18.68 3.67
N SER A 257 8.91 17.92 2.86
CA SER A 257 8.36 17.18 1.71
C SER A 257 7.78 15.84 2.18
N LEU A 258 6.48 15.83 2.45
CA LEU A 258 5.76 14.64 2.92
C LEU A 258 4.71 14.19 1.93
N THR A 259 4.51 12.88 1.85
CA THR A 259 3.32 12.24 1.31
C THR A 259 2.70 11.36 2.39
N LEU A 260 1.38 11.33 2.48
CA LEU A 260 0.65 10.57 3.50
C LEU A 260 -0.19 9.48 2.85
N GLU A 261 -0.10 8.30 3.42
CA GLU A 261 -0.91 7.13 3.08
C GLU A 261 -1.79 6.75 4.28
N THR A 262 -3.02 6.34 4.01
CA THR A 262 -3.88 5.66 4.99
C THR A 262 -4.47 4.40 4.38
N CYS A 263 -5.27 3.64 5.16
CA CYS A 263 -5.80 2.36 4.71
C CYS A 263 -7.33 2.33 4.75
N PRO A 264 -7.98 1.54 3.87
CA PRO A 264 -9.43 1.40 3.86
C PRO A 264 -10.03 1.04 5.22
N GLN A 265 -9.37 0.19 5.99
CA GLN A 265 -9.82 -0.23 7.32
C GLN A 265 -9.82 0.91 8.34
N PHE A 266 -8.92 1.89 8.24
CA PHE A 266 -8.93 3.08 9.10
C PHE A 266 -10.00 4.10 8.71
N LEU A 267 -10.49 4.05 7.47
CA LEU A 267 -11.52 4.94 6.93
C LEU A 267 -12.94 4.38 7.10
N LEU A 268 -13.09 3.04 7.19
CA LEU A 268 -14.38 2.35 7.16
C LEU A 268 -14.73 1.64 8.47
N LEU A 269 -13.78 1.49 9.38
CA LEU A 269 -13.97 0.83 10.67
C LEU A 269 -13.50 1.74 11.82
N THR A 270 -14.01 1.43 13.01
CA THR A 270 -13.56 2.02 14.27
C THR A 270 -13.34 0.91 15.31
N ALA A 271 -12.74 1.24 16.43
CA ALA A 271 -12.55 0.30 17.55
C ALA A 271 -13.86 -0.40 17.97
N ALA A 272 -15.02 0.26 17.80
CA ALA A 272 -16.32 -0.30 18.12
C ALA A 272 -16.74 -1.49 17.23
N ASP A 273 -16.09 -1.66 16.07
CA ASP A 273 -16.35 -2.80 15.18
C ASP A 273 -15.71 -4.10 15.68
N PHE A 274 -14.86 -4.04 16.71
CA PHE A 274 -14.08 -5.20 17.17
C PHE A 274 -14.96 -6.38 17.60
N ASP A 275 -16.06 -6.13 18.32
CA ASP A 275 -16.97 -7.20 18.77
C ASP A 275 -17.57 -7.99 17.60
N ARG A 276 -17.69 -7.36 16.45
CA ARG A 276 -18.22 -7.98 15.22
C ARG A 276 -17.14 -8.67 14.38
N VAL A 277 -15.97 -8.05 14.29
CA VAL A 277 -14.91 -8.46 13.35
C VAL A 277 -13.85 -9.34 14.01
N GLY A 278 -13.58 -9.15 15.29
CA GLY A 278 -12.62 -9.93 16.05
C GLY A 278 -11.15 -9.69 15.66
N SER A 279 -10.34 -10.74 15.77
CA SER A 279 -8.89 -10.67 15.57
C SER A 279 -8.44 -10.21 14.17
N ALA A 280 -9.32 -10.25 13.16
CA ALA A 280 -9.04 -9.68 11.85
C ALA A 280 -8.79 -8.16 11.90
N MET A 281 -9.27 -7.47 12.96
CA MET A 281 -8.97 -6.05 13.20
C MET A 281 -7.63 -5.81 13.90
N LYS A 282 -6.95 -6.85 14.42
CA LYS A 282 -5.64 -6.67 15.05
C LYS A 282 -4.61 -6.33 13.98
N MET A 283 -4.17 -5.08 13.96
CA MET A 283 -3.14 -4.55 13.06
C MET A 283 -2.31 -3.46 13.77
N LEU A 284 -1.19 -3.08 13.20
CA LEU A 284 -0.24 -2.13 13.76
C LEU A 284 0.17 -1.08 12.69
N PRO A 285 -0.21 0.20 12.87
CA PRO A 285 -0.98 0.76 14.00
C PRO A 285 -2.41 0.22 14.09
N PRO A 286 -3.06 0.36 15.26
CA PRO A 286 -4.42 -0.16 15.43
C PRO A 286 -5.48 0.70 14.72
N ILE A 287 -6.63 0.10 14.38
CA ILE A 287 -7.84 0.84 14.00
C ILE A 287 -8.34 1.57 15.25
N ARG A 288 -8.42 2.89 15.16
CA ARG A 288 -8.69 3.74 16.31
C ARG A 288 -10.16 4.09 16.48
N ARG A 289 -10.44 5.15 17.20
CA ARG A 289 -11.80 5.61 17.50
C ARG A 289 -12.38 6.46 16.38
N GLU A 290 -13.67 6.75 16.48
CA GLU A 290 -14.42 7.52 15.48
C GLU A 290 -13.77 8.87 15.15
N ALA A 291 -13.30 9.60 16.16
CA ALA A 291 -12.65 10.89 15.96
C ALA A 291 -11.34 10.81 15.11
N ASP A 292 -10.63 9.68 15.16
CA ASP A 292 -9.46 9.45 14.32
C ASP A 292 -9.89 9.14 12.88
N ARG A 293 -10.86 8.23 12.71
CA ARG A 293 -11.45 7.91 11.39
C ARG A 293 -11.94 9.18 10.69
N ASP A 294 -12.74 10.00 11.37
CA ASP A 294 -13.31 11.22 10.79
C ASP A 294 -12.24 12.22 10.39
N ALA A 295 -11.17 12.35 11.19
CA ALA A 295 -10.04 13.19 10.85
C ALA A 295 -9.28 12.69 9.62
N LEU A 296 -9.10 11.37 9.46
CA LEU A 296 -8.46 10.78 8.28
C LEU A 296 -9.30 10.98 7.02
N VAL A 297 -10.64 10.80 7.11
CA VAL A 297 -11.57 11.06 6.01
C VAL A 297 -11.53 12.54 5.61
N ASP A 298 -11.54 13.45 6.56
CA ASP A 298 -11.42 14.89 6.29
C ASP A 298 -10.04 15.23 5.67
N GLY A 299 -8.96 14.64 6.19
CA GLY A 299 -7.61 14.78 5.62
C GLY A 299 -7.52 14.31 4.16
N LEU A 300 -8.21 13.23 3.82
CA LEU A 300 -8.30 12.70 2.46
C LEU A 300 -9.09 13.65 1.55
N MET A 301 -10.22 14.20 2.03
CA MET A 301 -11.03 15.16 1.29
C MET A 301 -10.30 16.48 1.03
N ARG A 302 -9.52 16.96 1.98
CA ARG A 302 -8.69 18.19 1.83
C ARG A 302 -7.41 17.96 1.03
N GLY A 303 -7.09 16.70 0.69
CA GLY A 303 -5.88 16.32 -0.05
C GLY A 303 -4.60 16.35 0.80
N ALA A 304 -4.70 16.47 2.13
CA ALA A 304 -3.57 16.28 3.03
C ALA A 304 -3.07 14.83 2.98
N ILE A 305 -4.00 13.87 3.01
CA ILE A 305 -3.74 12.48 2.67
C ILE A 305 -4.04 12.30 1.19
N SER A 306 -3.10 11.77 0.43
CA SER A 306 -3.22 11.63 -1.03
C SER A 306 -3.31 10.19 -1.51
N ILE A 307 -2.95 9.21 -0.68
CA ILE A 307 -2.82 7.80 -1.05
C ILE A 307 -3.64 6.94 -0.10
N VAL A 308 -4.36 5.99 -0.66
CA VAL A 308 -4.98 4.88 0.08
C VAL A 308 -4.37 3.58 -0.42
N SER A 309 -3.73 2.84 0.47
CA SER A 309 -3.14 1.51 0.24
C SER A 309 -3.65 0.54 1.30
N THR A 310 -3.48 -0.75 1.08
CA THR A 310 -4.18 -1.72 1.93
C THR A 310 -3.46 -2.11 3.21
N ASP A 311 -2.14 -2.05 3.23
CA ASP A 311 -1.34 -2.78 4.21
C ASP A 311 -1.77 -4.26 4.25
N HIS A 312 -1.97 -4.85 3.05
CA HIS A 312 -2.35 -6.26 2.90
C HIS A 312 -1.31 -7.15 3.57
N ALA A 313 -1.66 -7.71 4.72
CA ALA A 313 -0.73 -8.43 5.59
C ALA A 313 -1.36 -9.70 6.19
N PRO A 314 -1.66 -10.71 5.36
CA PRO A 314 -2.41 -11.90 5.78
C PRO A 314 -1.61 -12.79 6.75
N HIS A 315 -2.37 -13.48 7.59
CA HIS A 315 -1.94 -14.54 8.50
C HIS A 315 -2.91 -15.72 8.40
N THR A 316 -2.45 -16.93 8.72
CA THR A 316 -3.29 -18.11 8.60
C THR A 316 -4.49 -18.05 9.54
N ASP A 317 -5.59 -18.73 9.18
CA ASP A 317 -6.79 -18.79 10.02
C ASP A 317 -6.46 -19.37 11.41
N ASP A 318 -5.56 -20.36 11.47
CA ASP A 318 -5.08 -20.93 12.73
C ASP A 318 -4.39 -19.88 13.61
N GLU A 319 -3.54 -19.02 13.02
CA GLU A 319 -2.88 -17.94 13.75
C GLU A 319 -3.89 -16.87 14.22
N LYS A 320 -4.86 -16.52 13.38
CA LYS A 320 -5.87 -15.50 13.69
C LYS A 320 -6.94 -16.00 14.67
N SER A 321 -7.12 -17.31 14.82
CA SER A 321 -8.06 -17.92 15.78
C SER A 321 -7.51 -18.09 17.20
N ARG A 322 -6.22 -17.81 17.42
CA ARG A 322 -5.60 -17.85 18.75
C ARG A 322 -6.17 -16.78 19.67
N ALA A 323 -5.82 -16.86 20.95
CA ALA A 323 -6.10 -15.79 21.91
C ALA A 323 -5.58 -14.45 21.39
N PHE A 324 -6.24 -13.35 21.76
CA PHE A 324 -5.97 -12.04 21.17
C PHE A 324 -4.51 -11.58 21.31
N ASP A 325 -3.86 -11.88 22.44
CA ASP A 325 -2.45 -11.60 22.70
C ASP A 325 -1.52 -12.38 21.75
N GLU A 326 -1.85 -13.64 21.45
CA GLU A 326 -1.07 -14.53 20.58
C GLU A 326 -1.35 -14.33 19.08
N ALA A 327 -2.55 -13.86 18.72
CA ALA A 327 -2.91 -13.62 17.33
C ALA A 327 -2.03 -12.55 16.71
N PRO A 328 -1.36 -12.81 15.57
CA PRO A 328 -0.50 -11.83 14.92
C PRO A 328 -1.29 -10.67 14.33
N ALA A 329 -0.66 -9.50 14.23
CA ALA A 329 -1.24 -8.32 13.59
C ALA A 329 -1.15 -8.39 12.07
N GLY A 330 -2.22 -8.03 11.38
CA GLY A 330 -2.34 -8.01 9.92
C GLY A 330 -3.63 -8.64 9.42
N SER A 331 -4.05 -8.23 8.23
CA SER A 331 -5.30 -8.65 7.58
C SER A 331 -5.16 -8.57 6.06
N PRO A 332 -5.78 -9.47 5.27
CA PRO A 332 -5.85 -9.30 3.82
C PRO A 332 -6.76 -8.11 3.45
N GLY A 333 -6.39 -7.35 2.39
CA GLY A 333 -7.14 -6.16 1.98
C GLY A 333 -7.08 -5.83 0.49
N VAL A 334 -6.08 -6.32 -0.26
CA VAL A 334 -5.80 -5.87 -1.64
C VAL A 334 -7.00 -5.97 -2.59
N GLN A 335 -7.82 -7.03 -2.48
CA GLN A 335 -8.98 -7.22 -3.35
C GLN A 335 -10.11 -6.21 -3.09
N THR A 336 -10.14 -5.58 -1.93
CA THR A 336 -11.20 -4.63 -1.54
C THR A 336 -10.78 -3.17 -1.67
N LEU A 337 -9.52 -2.88 -2.03
CA LEU A 337 -8.98 -1.52 -2.11
C LEU A 337 -9.85 -0.59 -2.94
N TYR A 338 -10.03 -0.93 -4.20
CA TYR A 338 -10.75 -0.05 -5.15
C TYR A 338 -12.23 0.11 -4.77
N LEU A 339 -12.88 -0.99 -4.39
CA LEU A 339 -14.29 -0.98 -3.96
C LEU A 339 -14.50 -0.11 -2.71
N SER A 340 -13.60 -0.20 -1.74
CA SER A 340 -13.63 0.61 -0.52
C SER A 340 -13.53 2.11 -0.82
N CYS A 341 -12.59 2.47 -1.71
CA CYS A 341 -12.39 3.87 -2.09
C CYS A 341 -13.53 4.40 -2.97
N LEU A 342 -14.09 3.59 -3.88
CA LEU A 342 -15.26 3.97 -4.67
C LEU A 342 -16.48 4.21 -3.77
N GLN A 343 -16.71 3.35 -2.77
CA GLN A 343 -17.80 3.53 -1.82
C GLN A 343 -17.61 4.80 -1.01
N LEU A 344 -16.44 4.98 -0.40
CA LEU A 344 -16.14 6.18 0.37
C LEU A 344 -16.28 7.45 -0.49
N ALA A 345 -15.73 7.47 -1.69
CA ALA A 345 -15.81 8.61 -2.60
C ALA A 345 -17.26 8.93 -3.01
N LYS A 346 -18.09 7.90 -3.25
CA LYS A 346 -19.53 8.05 -3.48
C LYS A 346 -20.24 8.65 -2.27
N ASP A 347 -19.97 8.14 -1.06
CA ASP A 347 -20.58 8.61 0.18
C ASP A 347 -20.19 10.07 0.48
N LEU A 348 -19.02 10.50 0.03
CA LEU A 348 -18.53 11.88 0.10
C LEU A 348 -19.01 12.76 -1.07
N GLY A 349 -19.81 12.22 -2.01
CA GLY A 349 -20.46 12.95 -3.09
C GLY A 349 -19.69 13.07 -4.41
N ASP A 350 -18.45 12.52 -4.50
CA ASP A 350 -17.68 12.52 -5.76
C ASP A 350 -16.90 11.21 -5.96
N VAL A 351 -17.51 10.24 -6.63
CA VAL A 351 -16.92 8.94 -6.94
C VAL A 351 -15.58 9.01 -7.68
N TRP A 352 -15.31 10.12 -8.37
CA TRP A 352 -14.10 10.33 -9.14
C TRP A 352 -12.87 10.71 -8.32
N LEU A 353 -13.03 10.82 -7.00
CA LEU A 353 -11.91 10.93 -6.07
C LEU A 353 -11.15 9.59 -5.92
N ALA A 354 -11.85 8.46 -6.01
CA ALA A 354 -11.24 7.14 -5.81
C ALA A 354 -10.02 6.86 -6.71
N PRO A 355 -10.07 7.07 -8.05
CA PRO A 355 -8.89 6.86 -8.90
C PRO A 355 -7.70 7.76 -8.54
N LYS A 356 -7.92 8.94 -7.95
CA LYS A 356 -6.82 9.78 -7.48
C LYS A 356 -6.07 9.12 -6.33
N TRP A 357 -6.81 8.56 -5.39
CA TRP A 357 -6.26 7.97 -4.16
C TRP A 357 -5.60 6.60 -4.38
N VAL A 358 -6.12 5.80 -5.33
CA VAL A 358 -5.67 4.40 -5.51
C VAL A 358 -4.94 4.15 -6.83
N SER A 359 -4.84 5.12 -7.73
CA SER A 359 -4.17 4.93 -9.02
C SER A 359 -3.12 5.99 -9.27
N SER A 360 -3.50 7.26 -9.49
CA SER A 360 -2.55 8.30 -9.93
C SER A 360 -1.59 8.73 -8.82
N ALA A 361 -2.04 9.02 -7.61
CA ALA A 361 -1.14 9.45 -6.53
C ALA A 361 -0.13 8.37 -6.12
N PRO A 362 -0.52 7.09 -5.90
CA PRO A 362 0.45 6.04 -5.60
C PRO A 362 1.40 5.76 -6.77
N ALA A 363 0.96 5.84 -8.04
CA ALA A 363 1.85 5.71 -9.20
C ALA A 363 2.92 6.81 -9.23
N MET A 364 2.55 8.05 -8.88
CA MET A 364 3.50 9.16 -8.78
C MET A 364 4.49 8.97 -7.63
N LEU A 365 4.03 8.47 -6.47
CA LEU A 365 4.90 8.20 -5.31
C LEU A 365 6.08 7.32 -5.71
N VAL A 366 5.80 6.20 -6.39
CA VAL A 366 6.80 5.18 -6.73
C VAL A 366 7.43 5.40 -8.11
N GLY A 367 7.24 6.57 -8.71
CA GLY A 367 7.94 7.00 -9.93
C GLY A 367 7.51 6.31 -11.23
N ILE A 368 6.29 5.75 -11.28
CA ILE A 368 5.72 5.11 -12.48
C ILE A 368 4.55 5.91 -13.09
N GLY A 369 4.31 7.13 -12.62
CA GLY A 369 3.17 7.96 -13.00
C GLY A 369 3.17 8.45 -14.44
N GLU A 370 4.26 8.24 -15.22
CA GLU A 370 4.32 8.53 -16.65
C GLU A 370 3.76 7.41 -17.54
N SER A 371 3.57 6.20 -16.97
CA SER A 371 3.09 5.03 -17.71
C SER A 371 1.89 4.34 -17.06
N LYS A 372 1.65 4.57 -15.76
CA LYS A 372 0.62 3.91 -14.95
C LYS A 372 -0.24 4.94 -14.20
N GLY A 373 -1.45 4.53 -13.78
CA GLY A 373 -2.31 5.33 -12.91
C GLY A 373 -3.19 6.35 -13.62
N ALA A 374 -3.21 6.37 -14.95
CA ALA A 374 -4.08 7.26 -15.75
C ALA A 374 -4.61 6.57 -17.02
N ILE A 375 -5.73 7.06 -17.53
CA ILE A 375 -6.25 6.72 -18.87
C ILE A 375 -5.96 7.91 -19.79
N ALA A 376 -4.84 7.83 -20.49
CA ALA A 376 -4.38 8.85 -21.45
C ALA A 376 -3.51 8.19 -22.52
N PRO A 377 -3.41 8.80 -23.72
CA PRO A 377 -2.51 8.32 -24.77
C PRO A 377 -1.06 8.21 -24.27
N GLY A 378 -0.40 7.09 -24.60
CA GLY A 378 0.97 6.78 -24.17
C GLY A 378 1.07 5.98 -22.86
N TYR A 379 -0.02 5.88 -22.08
CA TYR A 379 -0.05 5.05 -20.86
C TYR A 379 -0.32 3.60 -21.19
N ASP A 380 0.17 2.70 -20.35
CA ASP A 380 -0.21 1.29 -20.39
C ASP A 380 -1.73 1.16 -20.29
N ALA A 381 -2.31 0.27 -21.06
CA ALA A 381 -3.75 0.03 -21.04
C ALA A 381 -4.14 -0.82 -19.82
N ASP A 382 -3.81 -0.33 -18.63
CA ASP A 382 -4.21 -0.88 -17.35
C ASP A 382 -5.56 -0.27 -16.97
N ILE A 383 -6.62 -1.02 -17.22
CA ILE A 383 -7.99 -0.51 -17.20
C ILE A 383 -8.87 -1.39 -16.31
N VAL A 384 -9.71 -0.73 -15.53
CA VAL A 384 -10.74 -1.39 -14.72
C VAL A 384 -12.13 -0.97 -15.21
N ILE A 385 -12.97 -1.94 -15.52
CA ILE A 385 -14.39 -1.72 -15.79
C ILE A 385 -15.17 -2.02 -14.51
N VAL A 386 -15.91 -1.01 -14.04
CA VAL A 386 -16.71 -1.06 -12.83
C VAL A 386 -18.18 -0.90 -13.17
N ASP A 387 -19.02 -1.81 -12.67
CA ASP A 387 -20.47 -1.70 -12.77
C ASP A 387 -21.01 -0.91 -11.54
N PRO A 388 -21.55 0.31 -11.74
CA PRO A 388 -22.11 1.11 -10.67
C PRO A 388 -23.55 0.72 -10.28
N HIS A 389 -24.13 -0.31 -10.91
CA HIS A 389 -25.50 -0.77 -10.69
C HIS A 389 -25.53 -2.16 -10.00
N ARG A 390 -24.38 -2.76 -9.75
CA ARG A 390 -24.26 -4.06 -9.08
C ARG A 390 -23.48 -3.91 -7.79
N LYS A 391 -23.95 -4.64 -6.77
CA LYS A 391 -23.30 -4.67 -5.46
C LYS A 391 -22.28 -5.79 -5.35
N THR A 392 -21.30 -5.58 -4.49
CA THR A 392 -20.35 -6.62 -4.06
C THR A 392 -20.42 -6.78 -2.56
N SER A 393 -20.72 -8.01 -2.09
CA SER A 393 -20.58 -8.38 -0.68
C SER A 393 -19.21 -9.01 -0.46
N VAL A 394 -18.47 -8.52 0.51
CA VAL A 394 -17.17 -9.08 0.89
C VAL A 394 -17.39 -10.36 1.67
N ARG A 395 -17.09 -11.50 1.06
CA ARG A 395 -17.23 -12.84 1.64
C ARG A 395 -15.97 -13.65 1.39
N ALA A 396 -15.55 -14.45 2.36
CA ALA A 396 -14.34 -15.26 2.25
C ALA A 396 -14.34 -16.17 0.98
N GLU A 397 -15.49 -16.72 0.59
CA GLU A 397 -15.63 -17.57 -0.60
C GLU A 397 -15.32 -16.84 -1.93
N HIS A 398 -15.44 -15.50 -1.95
CA HIS A 398 -15.15 -14.67 -3.13
C HIS A 398 -13.72 -14.12 -3.16
N MET A 399 -12.98 -14.27 -2.05
CA MET A 399 -11.62 -13.75 -1.96
C MET A 399 -10.63 -14.68 -2.66
N ARG A 400 -9.61 -14.08 -3.29
CA ARG A 400 -8.57 -14.78 -4.05
C ARG A 400 -7.24 -14.86 -3.33
N SER A 401 -7.05 -14.04 -2.28
CA SER A 401 -5.91 -14.16 -1.37
C SER A 401 -5.86 -15.57 -0.77
N ARG A 402 -4.68 -16.03 -0.39
CA ARG A 402 -4.51 -17.33 0.28
C ARG A 402 -5.30 -17.36 1.58
N GLN A 403 -5.18 -16.31 2.38
CA GLN A 403 -6.03 -16.10 3.55
C GLN A 403 -7.21 -15.21 3.17
N ARG A 404 -8.42 -15.61 3.51
CA ARG A 404 -9.64 -15.06 2.94
C ARG A 404 -10.45 -14.21 3.92
N HIS A 405 -10.19 -14.38 5.22
CA HIS A 405 -10.89 -13.67 6.28
C HIS A 405 -10.19 -12.35 6.60
N GLY A 406 -10.81 -11.24 6.21
CA GLY A 406 -10.25 -9.90 6.37
C GLY A 406 -11.12 -8.97 7.22
N ALA A 407 -10.56 -7.84 7.65
CA ALA A 407 -11.24 -6.86 8.50
C ALA A 407 -12.53 -6.28 7.88
N LEU A 408 -12.63 -6.27 6.55
CA LEU A 408 -13.81 -5.77 5.83
C LEU A 408 -14.82 -6.87 5.47
N GLU A 409 -14.64 -8.11 5.95
CA GLU A 409 -15.62 -9.17 5.73
C GLU A 409 -17.02 -8.79 6.22
N GLY A 410 -18.05 -9.10 5.44
CA GLY A 410 -19.43 -8.73 5.67
C GLY A 410 -19.83 -7.32 5.19
N LYS A 411 -18.88 -6.48 4.77
CA LYS A 411 -19.21 -5.18 4.13
C LYS A 411 -19.85 -5.39 2.76
N GLU A 412 -20.75 -4.48 2.40
CA GLU A 412 -21.32 -4.37 1.06
C GLU A 412 -20.86 -3.08 0.40
N PHE A 413 -20.52 -3.15 -0.89
CA PHE A 413 -20.18 -2.01 -1.73
C PHE A 413 -21.17 -1.89 -2.88
N ASP A 414 -21.58 -0.69 -3.22
CA ASP A 414 -22.55 -0.40 -4.28
C ASP A 414 -21.93 -0.48 -5.71
N PHE A 415 -20.79 -1.15 -5.81
CA PHE A 415 -20.04 -1.29 -7.05
C PHE A 415 -19.60 -2.74 -7.22
N MET A 416 -19.35 -3.15 -8.47
CA MET A 416 -18.72 -4.42 -8.79
C MET A 416 -17.56 -4.20 -9.78
N ILE A 417 -16.38 -4.72 -9.46
CA ILE A 417 -15.31 -4.85 -10.44
C ILE A 417 -15.72 -5.93 -11.44
N GLU A 418 -16.03 -5.51 -12.65
CA GLU A 418 -16.48 -6.44 -13.70
C GLU A 418 -15.31 -7.06 -14.44
N LYS A 419 -14.29 -6.24 -14.75
CA LYS A 419 -13.12 -6.70 -15.51
C LYS A 419 -11.91 -5.82 -15.20
N THR A 420 -10.76 -6.46 -15.10
CA THR A 420 -9.47 -5.81 -14.99
C THR A 420 -8.60 -6.18 -16.20
N TYR A 421 -7.97 -5.19 -16.78
CA TYR A 421 -7.06 -5.34 -17.92
C TYR A 421 -5.67 -4.88 -17.50
N LEU A 422 -4.67 -5.64 -17.88
CA LEU A 422 -3.26 -5.30 -17.76
C LEU A 422 -2.68 -5.19 -19.18
N ARG A 423 -2.23 -4.01 -19.56
CA ARG A 423 -1.74 -3.72 -20.92
C ARG A 423 -2.72 -4.22 -22.00
N GLY A 424 -4.01 -3.87 -21.84
CA GLY A 424 -5.07 -4.20 -22.79
C GLY A 424 -5.53 -5.66 -22.78
N GLU A 425 -4.90 -6.54 -22.02
CA GLU A 425 -5.29 -7.94 -21.90
C GLU A 425 -6.07 -8.21 -20.64
N ALA A 426 -7.23 -8.86 -20.78
CA ALA A 426 -8.08 -9.21 -19.64
C ALA A 426 -7.37 -10.16 -18.68
N LEU A 427 -7.34 -9.81 -17.41
CA LEU A 427 -6.84 -10.67 -16.36
C LEU A 427 -7.89 -11.70 -15.96
N ALA A 428 -7.47 -12.96 -15.85
CA ALA A 428 -8.28 -14.05 -15.32
C ALA A 428 -7.56 -14.64 -14.09
N ALA A 429 -8.32 -14.96 -13.06
CA ALA A 429 -7.80 -15.50 -11.81
C ALA A 429 -7.01 -16.83 -11.97
N SER A 430 -7.24 -17.57 -13.06
CA SER A 430 -6.56 -18.81 -13.42
C SER A 430 -5.61 -18.64 -14.61
N GLY A 431 -5.32 -17.41 -15.00
CA GLY A 431 -4.42 -17.10 -16.13
C GLY A 431 -2.95 -17.40 -15.82
N LYS A 432 -2.11 -17.40 -16.86
CA LYS A 432 -0.65 -17.43 -16.67
C LYS A 432 -0.17 -16.14 -16.02
N PRO A 433 0.91 -16.18 -15.22
CA PRO A 433 1.57 -14.97 -14.72
C PRO A 433 1.97 -14.03 -15.89
N ARG A 434 1.71 -12.74 -15.72
CA ARG A 434 1.97 -11.70 -16.73
C ARG A 434 2.62 -10.44 -16.14
N GLY A 435 2.74 -10.41 -14.82
CA GLY A 435 3.30 -9.31 -14.09
C GLY A 435 4.77 -9.08 -14.44
N ARG A 436 5.14 -7.81 -14.51
CA ARG A 436 6.50 -7.34 -14.72
C ARG A 436 6.92 -6.47 -13.55
N MET A 437 8.19 -6.50 -13.22
CA MET A 437 8.73 -5.56 -12.25
C MET A 437 8.65 -4.15 -12.84
N VAL A 438 7.94 -3.25 -12.17
CA VAL A 438 7.96 -1.83 -12.50
C VAL A 438 9.24 -1.20 -11.96
N ARG A 439 9.75 -0.22 -12.67
CA ARG A 439 10.93 0.55 -12.28
C ARG A 439 10.59 2.04 -12.32
N PRO A 440 11.02 2.82 -11.33
CA PRO A 440 10.86 4.27 -11.39
C PRO A 440 11.50 4.83 -12.66
N ALA A 441 10.83 5.80 -13.28
CA ALA A 441 11.50 6.63 -14.27
C ALA A 441 12.67 7.33 -13.55
N MET A 442 13.90 7.02 -13.91
CA MET A 442 15.08 7.63 -13.28
C MET A 442 15.09 9.11 -13.64
N VAL A 443 14.80 9.95 -12.67
CA VAL A 443 15.08 11.37 -12.75
C VAL A 443 16.58 11.52 -12.56
N LEU A 444 17.34 11.39 -13.64
CA LEU A 444 18.72 11.87 -13.68
C LEU A 444 18.65 13.39 -13.53
N ARG A 445 18.89 13.87 -12.31
CA ARG A 445 19.14 15.29 -12.03
C ARG A 445 20.62 15.56 -12.01
#